data_b91d53f6be3ae6798a50f3eb2b7b5754
#
_entry.id   b91d53f6be3ae6798a50f3eb2b7b5754
#
_cell.length_a   1.000
_cell.length_b   1.000
_cell.length_c   1.000
_cell.angle_alpha   90.00
_cell.angle_beta   90.00
_cell.angle_gamma   90.00
#
_symmetry.space_group_name_H-M   'P 1'
#
loop_
_entity.id
_entity.type
_entity.pdbx_description
1 polymer ?
#
loop_
_entity_poly.entity_id
_entity_poly.type
_entity_poly.pdbx_seq_one_letter_code
_entity_poly.pdbx_strand_id
1 'polypeptide(L)'
;MLHVISWHNLHAVTPNTYNYLMFTLKAVLFDLDGTILDTVGDINAALNKTLGTNFTDKQCMNFVGKGLKNAIKNAAESANLKNVNLDKAFAELVENYKMCPVKHTKPYPGVQEFLDKLQQKNIAIGVFSNKEQVLAQTIIHTCFPHTTFTMIVGMHGGYEPKPSGQAVLAFCKKAGCTVNDLLYVGDSEVDYKTALSAGAKVRILTWGMRTREQLLANGVPESVLVGQICDIKLES
;
A
#
# COMPACT_ATOMS: atom_id res chain seq x y z
N MET A 1 -52.30 43.51 -44.49
CA MET A 1 -52.64 42.80 -43.25
C MET A 1 -51.39 42.11 -42.78
N LEU A 2 -50.68 42.72 -41.85
CA LEU A 2 -49.44 42.18 -41.27
C LEU A 2 -49.81 41.38 -40.01
N HIS A 3 -49.50 40.09 -39.98
CA HIS A 3 -49.64 39.28 -38.78
C HIS A 3 -48.37 39.39 -37.97
N VAL A 4 -48.49 39.98 -36.78
CA VAL A 4 -47.45 40.03 -35.76
C VAL A 4 -47.42 38.67 -35.04
N ILE A 5 -46.32 37.95 -35.15
CA ILE A 5 -46.08 36.72 -34.40
C ILE A 5 -45.46 37.14 -33.05
N SER A 6 -46.19 36.88 -31.98
CA SER A 6 -45.77 37.11 -30.59
C SER A 6 -44.72 36.07 -30.15
N TRP A 7 -43.55 36.53 -29.75
CA TRP A 7 -42.50 35.72 -29.11
C TRP A 7 -42.67 35.73 -27.58
N HIS A 8 -43.45 34.82 -27.04
CA HIS A 8 -43.46 34.55 -25.62
C HIS A 8 -43.48 33.03 -25.39
N ASN A 9 -42.31 32.44 -25.23
CA ASN A 9 -42.07 31.23 -24.41
C ASN A 9 -40.56 30.96 -24.35
N LEU A 10 -39.85 31.78 -23.57
CA LEU A 10 -38.54 31.40 -23.04
C LEU A 10 -38.81 30.47 -21.88
N HIS A 11 -38.77 29.16 -22.17
CA HIS A 11 -38.61 28.17 -21.11
C HIS A 11 -37.24 28.40 -20.41
N ALA A 12 -37.31 28.83 -19.15
CA ALA A 12 -36.16 28.89 -18.27
C ALA A 12 -35.47 27.51 -18.26
N VAL A 13 -34.28 27.41 -18.87
CA VAL A 13 -33.38 26.31 -18.69
C VAL A 13 -32.90 26.37 -17.26
N THR A 14 -33.47 25.55 -16.40
CA THR A 14 -32.95 25.36 -15.02
C THR A 14 -31.49 24.95 -15.14
N PRO A 15 -30.58 25.58 -14.33
CA PRO A 15 -29.20 25.18 -14.34
C PRO A 15 -29.11 23.71 -13.94
N ASN A 16 -28.54 22.93 -14.86
CA ASN A 16 -28.24 21.52 -14.69
C ASN A 16 -27.51 21.37 -13.36
N THR A 17 -28.18 20.77 -12.39
CA THR A 17 -27.58 20.34 -11.12
C THR A 17 -26.52 19.32 -11.48
N TYR A 18 -25.28 19.78 -11.64
CA TYR A 18 -24.13 18.90 -11.63
C TYR A 18 -24.18 18.22 -10.26
N ASN A 19 -24.66 16.97 -10.25
CA ASN A 19 -24.43 16.06 -9.16
C ASN A 19 -22.90 15.91 -9.05
N TYR A 20 -22.26 16.75 -8.29
CA TYR A 20 -20.97 16.44 -7.67
C TYR A 20 -21.25 15.21 -6.83
N LEU A 21 -20.98 14.04 -7.40
CA LEU A 21 -20.87 12.83 -6.63
C LEU A 21 -19.77 13.07 -5.59
N MET A 22 -20.20 13.50 -4.40
CA MET A 22 -19.30 13.66 -3.26
C MET A 22 -18.61 12.31 -3.06
N PHE A 23 -17.31 12.29 -3.21
CA PHE A 23 -16.50 11.11 -2.96
C PHE A 23 -16.63 10.77 -1.48
N THR A 24 -17.36 9.71 -1.18
CA THR A 24 -17.47 9.21 0.20
C THR A 24 -16.46 8.10 0.38
N LEU A 25 -15.35 8.39 1.07
CA LEU A 25 -14.36 7.38 1.42
C LEU A 25 -14.97 6.37 2.39
N LYS A 26 -15.04 5.09 1.98
CA LYS A 26 -15.58 3.99 2.79
C LYS A 26 -14.52 2.97 3.19
N ALA A 27 -13.41 2.95 2.48
CA ALA A 27 -12.36 1.96 2.71
C ALA A 27 -10.97 2.51 2.39
N VAL A 28 -9.98 2.12 3.17
CA VAL A 28 -8.56 2.36 2.89
C VAL A 28 -7.82 1.03 2.92
N LEU A 29 -7.09 0.74 1.84
CA LEU A 29 -6.24 -0.44 1.73
C LEU A 29 -4.78 0.02 1.71
N PHE A 30 -4.00 -0.48 2.66
CA PHE A 30 -2.60 -0.12 2.82
C PHE A 30 -1.67 -1.22 2.30
N ASP A 31 -0.51 -0.85 1.78
CA ASP A 31 0.66 -1.71 1.86
C ASP A 31 1.18 -1.74 3.31
N LEU A 32 2.12 -2.65 3.57
CA LEU A 32 2.67 -2.86 4.91
C LEU A 32 4.07 -2.27 5.04
N ASP A 33 5.05 -2.90 4.37
CA ASP A 33 6.48 -2.62 4.52
C ASP A 33 6.85 -1.29 3.86
N GLY A 34 7.29 -0.30 4.64
CA GLY A 34 7.58 1.04 4.13
C GLY A 34 6.36 1.97 4.07
N THR A 35 5.16 1.47 4.28
CA THR A 35 3.92 2.24 4.24
C THR A 35 3.39 2.53 5.64
N ILE A 36 2.91 1.53 6.36
CA ILE A 36 2.40 1.71 7.73
C ILE A 36 3.43 1.27 8.79
N LEU A 37 4.41 0.43 8.41
CA LEU A 37 5.46 -0.07 9.30
C LEU A 37 6.84 0.12 8.69
N ASP A 38 7.78 0.63 9.49
CA ASP A 38 9.21 0.56 9.22
C ASP A 38 9.70 -0.83 9.63
N THR A 39 9.85 -1.71 8.65
CA THR A 39 10.24 -3.12 8.84
C THR A 39 11.67 -3.41 8.40
N VAL A 40 12.40 -2.40 7.92
CA VAL A 40 13.72 -2.57 7.30
C VAL A 40 14.70 -3.24 8.24
N GLY A 41 14.73 -2.84 9.52
CA GLY A 41 15.68 -3.38 10.48
C GLY A 41 15.56 -4.89 10.69
N ASP A 42 14.33 -5.42 10.77
CA ASP A 42 14.10 -6.86 10.97
C ASP A 42 14.31 -7.65 9.67
N ILE A 43 13.94 -7.10 8.52
CA ILE A 43 14.25 -7.70 7.21
C ILE A 43 15.76 -7.79 7.02
N ASN A 44 16.49 -6.71 7.32
CA ASN A 44 17.95 -6.66 7.20
C ASN A 44 18.64 -7.66 8.14
N ALA A 45 18.20 -7.74 9.39
CA ALA A 45 18.72 -8.71 10.33
C ALA A 45 18.56 -10.17 9.84
N ALA A 46 17.38 -10.50 9.31
CA ALA A 46 17.10 -11.81 8.73
C ALA A 46 17.93 -12.09 7.48
N LEU A 47 18.07 -11.12 6.56
CA LEU A 47 18.91 -11.21 5.37
C LEU A 47 20.38 -11.45 5.71
N ASN A 48 20.93 -10.62 6.61
CA ASN A 48 22.32 -10.74 7.07
C ASN A 48 22.60 -12.09 7.71
N LYS A 49 21.68 -12.56 8.55
CA LYS A 49 21.81 -13.89 9.18
C LYS A 49 21.78 -15.02 8.15
N THR A 50 20.90 -14.95 7.14
CA THR A 50 20.74 -15.98 6.11
C THR A 50 21.93 -16.04 5.16
N LEU A 51 22.46 -14.88 4.75
CA LEU A 51 23.55 -14.81 3.77
C LEU A 51 24.94 -14.73 4.38
N GLY A 52 25.06 -14.60 5.72
CA GLY A 52 26.35 -14.36 6.39
C GLY A 52 26.96 -13.00 6.02
N THR A 53 26.13 -11.98 5.81
CA THR A 53 26.53 -10.62 5.37
C THR A 53 26.33 -9.59 6.48
N ASN A 54 26.76 -8.35 6.24
CA ASN A 54 26.60 -7.22 7.17
C ASN A 54 26.08 -5.99 6.45
N PHE A 55 25.01 -6.13 5.69
CA PHE A 55 24.35 -5.00 5.03
C PHE A 55 23.78 -4.03 6.08
N THR A 56 23.88 -2.74 5.77
CA THR A 56 23.17 -1.69 6.50
C THR A 56 21.71 -1.64 6.08
N ASP A 57 20.84 -1.03 6.91
CA ASP A 57 19.43 -0.84 6.57
C ASP A 57 19.25 -0.08 5.26
N LYS A 58 20.09 0.95 5.01
CA LYS A 58 20.09 1.70 3.75
C LYS A 58 20.40 0.82 2.52
N GLN A 59 21.28 -0.14 2.65
CA GLN A 59 21.55 -1.10 1.56
C GLN A 59 20.38 -2.06 1.39
N CYS A 60 19.82 -2.56 2.51
CA CYS A 60 18.67 -3.46 2.51
C CYS A 60 17.45 -2.83 1.81
N MET A 61 17.17 -1.54 2.00
CA MET A 61 16.07 -0.83 1.32
C MET A 61 16.12 -0.96 -0.20
N ASN A 62 17.30 -1.08 -0.81
CA ASN A 62 17.45 -1.27 -2.25
C ASN A 62 17.05 -2.69 -2.71
N PHE A 63 17.04 -3.65 -1.80
CA PHE A 63 16.73 -5.06 -2.12
C PHE A 63 15.25 -5.38 -1.99
N VAL A 64 14.52 -4.64 -1.11
CA VAL A 64 13.12 -4.91 -0.76
C VAL A 64 12.11 -4.17 -1.67
N GLY A 65 10.81 -4.48 -1.49
CA GLY A 65 9.70 -3.87 -2.22
C GLY A 65 9.07 -4.76 -3.30
N LYS A 66 9.73 -5.89 -3.67
CA LYS A 66 9.19 -6.89 -4.61
C LYS A 66 9.12 -8.30 -4.00
N GLY A 67 8.93 -8.37 -2.68
CA GLY A 67 8.90 -9.61 -1.90
C GLY A 67 10.28 -10.14 -1.52
N LEU A 68 10.30 -11.00 -0.47
CA LEU A 68 11.53 -11.50 0.13
C LEU A 68 12.38 -12.36 -0.80
N LYS A 69 11.77 -13.09 -1.76
CA LYS A 69 12.51 -13.89 -2.75
C LYS A 69 13.36 -13.02 -3.68
N ASN A 70 12.85 -11.85 -4.07
CA ASN A 70 13.64 -10.88 -4.82
C ASN A 70 14.67 -10.19 -3.93
N ALA A 71 14.32 -9.90 -2.67
CA ALA A 71 15.25 -9.27 -1.74
C ALA A 71 16.50 -10.13 -1.53
N ILE A 72 16.36 -11.43 -1.29
CA ILE A 72 17.51 -12.31 -1.07
C ILE A 72 18.34 -12.50 -2.34
N LYS A 73 17.70 -12.55 -3.52
CA LYS A 73 18.41 -12.57 -4.80
C LYS A 73 19.29 -11.34 -4.98
N ASN A 74 18.69 -10.14 -4.83
CA ASN A 74 19.39 -8.85 -4.98
C ASN A 74 20.52 -8.70 -3.96
N ALA A 75 20.30 -9.14 -2.71
CA ALA A 75 21.31 -9.11 -1.65
C ALA A 75 22.48 -10.05 -1.96
N ALA A 76 22.21 -11.28 -2.41
CA ALA A 76 23.25 -12.24 -2.80
C ALA A 76 24.08 -11.73 -3.98
N GLU A 77 23.44 -11.15 -5.00
CA GLU A 77 24.11 -10.51 -6.13
C GLU A 77 24.99 -9.34 -5.68
N SER A 78 24.47 -8.46 -4.80
CA SER A 78 25.21 -7.31 -4.26
C SER A 78 26.44 -7.73 -3.43
N ALA A 79 26.37 -8.88 -2.75
CA ALA A 79 27.49 -9.47 -2.00
C ALA A 79 28.44 -10.32 -2.87
N ASN A 80 28.20 -10.42 -4.20
CA ASN A 80 28.93 -11.30 -5.11
C ASN A 80 28.97 -12.76 -4.65
N LEU A 81 27.94 -13.22 -3.97
CA LEU A 81 27.85 -14.61 -3.52
C LEU A 81 27.55 -15.54 -4.71
N LYS A 82 28.46 -16.46 -4.99
CA LYS A 82 28.33 -17.43 -6.08
C LYS A 82 27.61 -18.68 -5.58
N ASN A 83 26.82 -19.31 -6.48
CA ASN A 83 26.18 -20.62 -6.25
C ASN A 83 25.18 -20.63 -5.08
N VAL A 84 24.52 -19.49 -4.76
CA VAL A 84 23.45 -19.46 -3.77
C VAL A 84 22.24 -20.22 -4.29
N ASN A 85 21.80 -21.25 -3.58
CA ASN A 85 20.51 -21.88 -3.85
C ASN A 85 19.40 -20.97 -3.33
N LEU A 86 18.78 -20.19 -4.25
CA LEU A 86 17.79 -19.16 -3.90
C LEU A 86 16.55 -19.73 -3.21
N ASP A 87 16.11 -20.94 -3.53
CA ASP A 87 14.91 -21.52 -2.90
C ASP A 87 15.20 -21.91 -1.45
N LYS A 88 16.37 -22.52 -1.20
CA LYS A 88 16.84 -22.85 0.16
C LYS A 88 17.07 -21.57 0.98
N ALA A 89 17.75 -20.60 0.40
CA ALA A 89 18.04 -19.33 1.07
C ALA A 89 16.76 -18.54 1.37
N PHE A 90 15.77 -18.58 0.47
CA PHE A 90 14.46 -17.97 0.73
C PHE A 90 13.72 -18.65 1.90
N ALA A 91 13.70 -19.99 1.93
CA ALA A 91 13.07 -20.70 3.03
C ALA A 91 13.75 -20.39 4.38
N GLU A 92 15.09 -20.35 4.40
CA GLU A 92 15.86 -19.99 5.60
C GLU A 92 15.63 -18.52 6.01
N LEU A 93 15.55 -17.59 5.06
CA LEU A 93 15.22 -16.19 5.32
C LEU A 93 13.85 -16.06 6.00
N VAL A 94 12.85 -16.76 5.50
CA VAL A 94 11.50 -16.74 6.08
C VAL A 94 11.52 -17.25 7.52
N GLU A 95 12.21 -18.37 7.77
CA GLU A 95 12.33 -18.92 9.13
C GLU A 95 13.13 -17.99 10.07
N ASN A 96 14.24 -17.42 9.61
CA ASN A 96 15.00 -16.44 10.39
C ASN A 96 14.17 -15.21 10.75
N TYR A 97 13.32 -14.75 9.80
CA TYR A 97 12.44 -13.61 10.05
C TYR A 97 11.29 -13.96 11.02
N LYS A 98 10.67 -15.13 10.91
CA LYS A 98 9.63 -15.62 11.83
C LYS A 98 10.11 -15.70 13.28
N MET A 99 11.39 -16.01 13.50
CA MET A 99 11.95 -16.09 14.86
C MET A 99 11.89 -14.76 15.61
N CYS A 100 11.97 -13.64 14.92
CA CYS A 100 11.98 -12.31 15.55
C CYS A 100 11.40 -11.23 14.59
N PRO A 101 10.10 -11.29 14.28
CA PRO A 101 9.52 -10.49 13.20
C PRO A 101 9.25 -9.03 13.59
N VAL A 102 9.31 -8.70 14.90
CA VAL A 102 8.96 -7.36 15.44
C VAL A 102 9.95 -6.96 16.55
N LYS A 103 11.24 -7.00 16.23
CA LYS A 103 12.29 -6.53 17.16
C LYS A 103 12.61 -5.04 16.93
N HIS A 104 12.70 -4.64 15.68
CA HIS A 104 13.01 -3.29 15.24
C HIS A 104 11.83 -2.62 14.53
N THR A 105 10.85 -3.43 14.09
CA THR A 105 9.65 -2.98 13.39
C THR A 105 8.80 -2.07 14.28
N LYS A 106 8.40 -0.94 13.73
CA LYS A 106 7.56 0.06 14.42
C LYS A 106 6.65 0.79 13.42
N PRO A 107 5.50 1.31 13.86
CA PRO A 107 4.69 2.21 13.03
C PRO A 107 5.47 3.47 12.65
N TYR A 108 5.25 3.95 11.42
CA TYR A 108 5.71 5.29 11.06
C TYR A 108 4.94 6.36 11.85
N PRO A 109 5.54 7.55 12.06
CA PRO A 109 4.86 8.64 12.78
C PRO A 109 3.49 8.98 12.20
N GLY A 110 2.48 9.12 13.06
CA GLY A 110 1.11 9.49 12.67
C GLY A 110 0.26 8.35 12.13
N VAL A 111 0.83 7.15 11.92
CA VAL A 111 0.07 6.01 11.37
C VAL A 111 -1.00 5.51 12.35
N GLN A 112 -0.66 5.33 13.63
CA GLN A 112 -1.64 4.86 14.62
C GLN A 112 -2.83 5.83 14.72
N GLU A 113 -2.54 7.13 14.82
CA GLU A 113 -3.57 8.17 14.90
C GLU A 113 -4.43 8.22 13.64
N PHE A 114 -3.85 7.91 12.48
CA PHE A 114 -4.60 7.84 11.22
C PHE A 114 -5.52 6.62 11.18
N LEU A 115 -5.04 5.45 11.61
CA LEU A 115 -5.86 4.24 11.74
C LEU A 115 -7.01 4.42 12.72
N ASP A 116 -6.76 5.07 13.87
CA ASP A 116 -7.78 5.38 14.87
C ASP A 116 -8.87 6.31 14.30
N LYS A 117 -8.48 7.33 13.52
CA LYS A 117 -9.44 8.21 12.81
C LYS A 117 -10.29 7.44 11.80
N LEU A 118 -9.70 6.49 11.07
CA LEU A 118 -10.46 5.65 10.14
C LEU A 118 -11.50 4.81 10.89
N GLN A 119 -11.13 4.19 12.01
CA GLN A 119 -12.05 3.42 12.85
C GLN A 119 -13.18 4.28 13.39
N GLN A 120 -12.87 5.47 13.92
CA GLN A 120 -13.87 6.42 14.43
C GLN A 120 -14.88 6.86 13.36
N LYS A 121 -14.44 6.96 12.10
CA LYS A 121 -15.30 7.29 10.95
C LYS A 121 -15.98 6.06 10.33
N ASN A 122 -15.84 4.87 10.90
CA ASN A 122 -16.33 3.60 10.36
C ASN A 122 -15.83 3.32 8.92
N ILE A 123 -14.63 3.77 8.59
CA ILE A 123 -13.97 3.49 7.31
C ILE A 123 -13.26 2.14 7.44
N ALA A 124 -13.56 1.21 6.54
CA ALA A 124 -12.96 -0.12 6.54
C ALA A 124 -11.44 -0.05 6.28
N ILE A 125 -10.66 -0.79 7.06
CA ILE A 125 -9.20 -0.82 6.97
C ILE A 125 -8.75 -2.19 6.48
N GLY A 126 -7.84 -2.22 5.50
CA GLY A 126 -7.22 -3.46 5.04
C GLY A 126 -5.73 -3.31 4.77
N VAL A 127 -5.05 -4.46 4.66
CA VAL A 127 -3.64 -4.53 4.26
C VAL A 127 -3.48 -5.50 3.10
N PHE A 128 -2.70 -5.09 2.09
CA PHE A 128 -2.28 -5.94 0.97
C PHE A 128 -0.79 -5.79 0.71
N SER A 129 -0.03 -6.84 0.97
CA SER A 129 1.43 -6.83 0.92
C SER A 129 1.99 -8.00 0.11
N ASN A 130 3.18 -7.81 -0.49
CA ASN A 130 3.99 -8.91 -1.06
C ASN A 130 4.85 -9.62 0.00
N LYS A 131 4.55 -9.39 1.28
CA LYS A 131 5.10 -10.15 2.41
C LYS A 131 4.38 -11.49 2.54
N GLU A 132 5.05 -12.49 3.05
CA GLU A 132 4.47 -13.80 3.34
C GLU A 132 3.26 -13.67 4.28
N GLN A 133 2.15 -14.42 3.99
CA GLN A 133 0.85 -14.22 4.66
C GLN A 133 0.93 -14.29 6.19
N VAL A 134 1.59 -15.33 6.70
CA VAL A 134 1.68 -15.54 8.17
C VAL A 134 2.50 -14.42 8.82
N LEU A 135 3.60 -14.00 8.19
CA LEU A 135 4.41 -12.87 8.68
C LEU A 135 3.62 -11.56 8.66
N ALA A 136 2.89 -11.27 7.59
CA ALA A 136 2.05 -10.07 7.50
C ALA A 136 1.03 -10.02 8.63
N GLN A 137 0.31 -11.12 8.87
CA GLN A 137 -0.69 -11.21 9.95
C GLN A 137 -0.04 -11.03 11.33
N THR A 138 1.05 -11.78 11.60
CA THR A 138 1.74 -11.71 12.90
C THR A 138 2.21 -10.29 13.21
N ILE A 139 2.85 -9.64 12.24
CA ILE A 139 3.40 -8.29 12.40
C ILE A 139 2.28 -7.27 12.63
N ILE A 140 1.22 -7.32 11.82
CA ILE A 140 0.08 -6.41 11.94
C ILE A 140 -0.59 -6.55 13.32
N HIS A 141 -0.88 -7.77 13.76
CA HIS A 141 -1.54 -7.97 15.06
C HIS A 141 -0.64 -7.59 16.25
N THR A 142 0.67 -7.72 16.09
CA THR A 142 1.63 -7.30 17.13
C THR A 142 1.76 -5.78 17.21
N CYS A 143 1.87 -5.11 16.04
CA CYS A 143 2.09 -3.66 16.01
C CYS A 143 0.80 -2.84 16.21
N PHE A 144 -0.36 -3.40 15.86
CA PHE A 144 -1.66 -2.73 15.92
C PHE A 144 -2.71 -3.57 16.64
N PRO A 145 -2.51 -3.92 17.93
CA PRO A 145 -3.37 -4.87 18.66
C PRO A 145 -4.80 -4.36 18.87
N HIS A 146 -5.03 -3.05 18.74
CA HIS A 146 -6.34 -2.42 18.94
C HIS A 146 -7.01 -1.96 17.64
N THR A 147 -6.36 -2.20 16.48
CA THR A 147 -6.93 -1.84 15.17
C THR A 147 -7.64 -3.03 14.56
N THR A 148 -8.90 -2.83 14.15
CA THR A 148 -9.68 -3.85 13.44
C THR A 148 -9.41 -3.76 11.95
N PHE A 149 -8.76 -4.78 11.39
CA PHE A 149 -8.55 -4.92 9.97
C PHE A 149 -9.62 -5.81 9.34
N THR A 150 -10.36 -5.28 8.37
CA THR A 150 -11.37 -6.03 7.60
C THR A 150 -10.72 -7.15 6.79
N MET A 151 -9.50 -6.94 6.30
CA MET A 151 -8.75 -7.92 5.52
C MET A 151 -7.23 -7.68 5.64
N ILE A 152 -6.47 -8.75 5.81
CA ILE A 152 -5.00 -8.74 5.73
C ILE A 152 -4.60 -9.81 4.71
N VAL A 153 -3.99 -9.40 3.60
CA VAL A 153 -3.53 -10.27 2.51
C VAL A 153 -2.04 -10.12 2.32
N GLY A 154 -1.34 -11.23 2.40
CA GLY A 154 0.04 -11.39 2.01
C GLY A 154 0.18 -12.35 0.82
N MET A 155 1.41 -12.72 0.46
CA MET A 155 1.69 -13.76 -0.51
C MET A 155 1.10 -15.10 -0.03
N HIS A 156 0.56 -15.86 -0.95
CA HIS A 156 -0.17 -17.11 -0.70
C HIS A 156 -1.48 -16.95 0.09
N GLY A 157 -1.97 -15.72 0.26
CA GLY A 157 -3.24 -15.38 0.91
C GLY A 157 -4.48 -15.59 0.04
N GLY A 158 -4.37 -16.34 -1.07
CA GLY A 158 -5.48 -16.68 -1.96
C GLY A 158 -5.72 -15.70 -3.10
N TYR A 159 -4.82 -14.74 -3.30
CA TYR A 159 -4.87 -13.76 -4.40
C TYR A 159 -3.52 -13.65 -5.08
N GLU A 160 -3.53 -13.21 -6.35
CA GLU A 160 -2.32 -12.89 -7.06
C GLU A 160 -1.55 -11.74 -6.35
N PRO A 161 -0.22 -11.81 -6.30
CA PRO A 161 0.60 -10.78 -5.67
C PRO A 161 0.48 -9.43 -6.40
N LYS A 162 0.88 -8.36 -5.72
CA LYS A 162 1.04 -7.04 -6.36
C LYS A 162 2.01 -7.13 -7.55
N PRO A 163 1.71 -6.51 -8.70
CA PRO A 163 0.75 -5.42 -8.90
C PRO A 163 -0.67 -5.85 -9.34
N SER A 164 -1.12 -7.09 -9.10
CA SER A 164 -2.50 -7.49 -9.39
C SER A 164 -3.52 -6.72 -8.53
N GLY A 165 -4.63 -6.29 -9.14
CA GLY A 165 -5.75 -5.64 -8.47
C GLY A 165 -6.75 -6.58 -7.80
N GLN A 166 -6.57 -7.92 -7.90
CA GLN A 166 -7.55 -8.90 -7.40
C GLN A 166 -7.88 -8.72 -5.92
N ALA A 167 -6.85 -8.59 -5.07
CA ALA A 167 -7.03 -8.40 -3.63
C ALA A 167 -7.70 -7.05 -3.32
N VAL A 168 -7.46 -6.02 -4.12
CA VAL A 168 -8.10 -4.69 -3.98
C VAL A 168 -9.60 -4.82 -4.19
N LEU A 169 -10.03 -5.48 -5.28
CA LEU A 169 -11.45 -5.69 -5.59
C LEU A 169 -12.13 -6.61 -4.56
N ALA A 170 -11.43 -7.64 -4.09
CA ALA A 170 -11.92 -8.53 -3.04
C ALA A 170 -12.10 -7.78 -1.70
N PHE A 171 -11.20 -6.88 -1.37
CA PHE A 171 -11.33 -6.02 -0.20
C PHE A 171 -12.55 -5.10 -0.30
N CYS A 172 -12.77 -4.44 -1.45
CA CYS A 172 -13.98 -3.64 -1.68
C CYS A 172 -15.25 -4.45 -1.44
N LYS A 173 -15.33 -5.67 -1.98
CA LYS A 173 -16.48 -6.57 -1.76
C LYS A 173 -16.67 -6.88 -0.28
N LYS A 174 -15.60 -7.18 0.45
CA LYS A 174 -15.64 -7.48 1.89
C LYS A 174 -16.01 -6.27 2.74
N ALA A 175 -15.58 -5.08 2.34
CA ALA A 175 -15.89 -3.81 2.98
C ALA A 175 -17.28 -3.25 2.61
N GLY A 176 -18.01 -3.88 1.70
CA GLY A 176 -19.33 -3.41 1.25
C GLY A 176 -19.28 -2.10 0.46
N CYS A 177 -18.20 -1.85 -0.29
CA CYS A 177 -18.01 -0.63 -1.06
C CYS A 177 -17.60 -0.91 -2.51
N THR A 178 -17.56 0.13 -3.33
CA THR A 178 -17.01 0.06 -4.69
C THR A 178 -15.55 0.54 -4.71
N VAL A 179 -14.83 0.29 -5.80
CA VAL A 179 -13.46 0.77 -5.95
C VAL A 179 -13.38 2.31 -5.97
N ASN A 180 -14.46 2.98 -6.37
CA ASN A 180 -14.55 4.45 -6.34
C ASN A 180 -14.60 5.01 -4.91
N ASP A 181 -15.03 4.21 -3.92
CA ASP A 181 -15.11 4.56 -2.50
C ASP A 181 -13.82 4.17 -1.74
N LEU A 182 -12.82 3.62 -2.44
CA LEU A 182 -11.56 3.13 -1.89
C LEU A 182 -10.40 4.09 -2.15
N LEU A 183 -9.55 4.24 -1.14
CA LEU A 183 -8.20 4.80 -1.29
C LEU A 183 -7.17 3.69 -1.06
N TYR A 184 -6.25 3.50 -2.01
CA TYR A 184 -5.06 2.68 -1.84
C TYR A 184 -3.89 3.55 -1.35
N VAL A 185 -3.15 3.10 -0.34
CA VAL A 185 -1.99 3.80 0.21
C VAL A 185 -0.79 2.87 0.19
N GLY A 186 0.31 3.30 -0.42
CA GLY A 186 1.56 2.55 -0.50
C GLY A 186 2.78 3.48 -0.51
N ASP A 187 3.98 2.91 -0.74
CA ASP A 187 5.24 3.65 -0.79
C ASP A 187 6.09 3.38 -2.05
N SER A 188 5.55 2.61 -3.00
CA SER A 188 6.32 2.13 -4.15
C SER A 188 5.58 2.25 -5.49
N GLU A 189 6.34 2.13 -6.58
CA GLU A 189 5.81 2.00 -7.94
C GLU A 189 4.94 0.74 -8.14
N VAL A 190 5.15 -0.27 -7.30
CA VAL A 190 4.34 -1.51 -7.31
C VAL A 190 2.95 -1.22 -6.78
N ASP A 191 2.85 -0.43 -5.71
CA ASP A 191 1.58 0.00 -5.12
C ASP A 191 0.78 0.89 -6.06
N TYR A 192 1.46 1.84 -6.70
CA TYR A 192 0.85 2.67 -7.73
C TYR A 192 0.24 1.83 -8.85
N LYS A 193 1.00 0.87 -9.40
CA LYS A 193 0.51 -0.05 -10.44
C LYS A 193 -0.63 -0.94 -9.93
N THR A 194 -0.59 -1.39 -8.67
CA THR A 194 -1.65 -2.18 -8.05
C THR A 194 -2.96 -1.40 -8.00
N ALA A 195 -2.91 -0.15 -7.54
CA ALA A 195 -4.09 0.71 -7.51
C ALA A 195 -4.67 0.96 -8.90
N LEU A 196 -3.80 1.27 -9.88
CA LEU A 196 -4.23 1.45 -11.28
C LEU A 196 -4.87 0.21 -11.87
N SER A 197 -4.33 -0.99 -11.61
CA SER A 197 -4.88 -2.25 -12.13
C SER A 197 -6.28 -2.56 -11.59
N ALA A 198 -6.63 -2.01 -10.43
CA ALA A 198 -7.97 -2.11 -9.84
C ALA A 198 -8.88 -0.92 -10.18
N GLY A 199 -8.36 0.16 -10.76
CA GLY A 199 -9.07 1.41 -10.96
C GLY A 199 -9.28 2.22 -9.67
N ALA A 200 -8.44 1.99 -8.63
CA ALA A 200 -8.55 2.66 -7.34
C ALA A 200 -7.83 4.01 -7.31
N LYS A 201 -8.30 4.93 -6.47
CA LYS A 201 -7.55 6.13 -6.10
C LYS A 201 -6.32 5.74 -5.28
N VAL A 202 -5.23 6.50 -5.41
CA VAL A 202 -3.96 6.15 -4.76
C VAL A 202 -3.27 7.36 -4.14
N ARG A 203 -2.58 7.11 -3.03
CA ARG A 203 -1.56 8.00 -2.46
C ARG A 203 -0.29 7.19 -2.19
N ILE A 204 0.85 7.76 -2.54
CA ILE A 204 2.17 7.14 -2.36
C ILE A 204 2.98 7.98 -1.39
N LEU A 205 3.32 7.36 -0.27
CA LEU A 205 4.11 7.97 0.81
C LEU A 205 5.59 7.99 0.42
N THR A 206 6.25 9.13 0.67
CA THR A 206 7.65 9.34 0.26
C THR A 206 8.68 9.05 1.35
N TRP A 207 8.24 8.53 2.49
CA TRP A 207 9.13 8.15 3.61
C TRP A 207 9.59 6.69 3.58
N GLY A 208 9.01 5.85 2.69
CA GLY A 208 9.15 4.40 2.69
C GLY A 208 10.44 3.89 2.04
N MET A 209 10.33 2.74 1.35
CA MET A 209 11.46 2.04 0.74
C MET A 209 12.01 2.75 -0.51
N ARG A 210 11.27 3.70 -1.09
CA ARG A 210 11.66 4.47 -2.28
C ARG A 210 11.79 5.94 -1.95
N THR A 211 12.86 6.56 -2.45
CA THR A 211 12.96 8.02 -2.42
C THR A 211 11.99 8.64 -3.42
N ARG A 212 11.66 9.91 -3.22
CA ARG A 212 10.79 10.66 -4.13
C ARG A 212 11.32 10.66 -5.58
N GLU A 213 12.63 10.80 -5.75
CA GLU A 213 13.30 10.77 -7.05
C GLU A 213 13.14 9.39 -7.71
N GLN A 214 13.29 8.31 -6.94
CA GLN A 214 13.09 6.94 -7.42
C GLN A 214 11.63 6.71 -7.85
N LEU A 215 10.66 7.19 -7.07
CA LEU A 215 9.24 7.10 -7.42
C LEU A 215 8.93 7.79 -8.75
N LEU A 216 9.39 9.04 -8.91
CA LEU A 216 9.21 9.80 -10.15
C LEU A 216 9.89 9.12 -11.35
N ALA A 217 11.13 8.65 -11.17
CA ALA A 217 11.87 7.93 -12.21
C ALA A 217 11.20 6.61 -12.62
N ASN A 218 10.42 5.98 -11.71
CA ASN A 218 9.62 4.78 -11.98
C ASN A 218 8.19 5.06 -12.46
N GLY A 219 7.89 6.32 -12.82
CA GLY A 219 6.63 6.72 -13.45
C GLY A 219 5.47 6.96 -12.48
N VAL A 220 5.74 7.15 -11.18
CA VAL A 220 4.72 7.57 -10.22
C VAL A 220 4.52 9.08 -10.36
N PRO A 221 3.31 9.58 -10.67
CA PRO A 221 3.07 11.00 -10.83
C PRO A 221 3.24 11.78 -9.52
N GLU A 222 3.77 12.98 -9.62
CA GLU A 222 3.92 13.92 -8.50
C GLU A 222 2.62 14.13 -7.72
N SER A 223 1.48 14.21 -8.43
CA SER A 223 0.16 14.51 -7.87
C SER A 223 -0.38 13.47 -6.88
N VAL A 224 0.20 12.27 -6.87
CA VAL A 224 -0.19 11.21 -5.91
C VAL A 224 0.79 11.08 -4.75
N LEU A 225 1.94 11.78 -4.80
CA LEU A 225 2.95 11.71 -3.74
C LEU A 225 2.52 12.52 -2.52
N VAL A 226 2.79 11.97 -1.33
CA VAL A 226 2.42 12.56 -0.04
C VAL A 226 3.59 12.42 0.93
N GLY A 227 3.95 13.51 1.60
CA GLY A 227 5.07 13.52 2.55
C GLY A 227 4.73 12.92 3.90
N GLN A 228 3.48 13.07 4.36
CA GLN A 228 3.02 12.58 5.65
C GLN A 228 1.62 11.97 5.53
N ILE A 229 1.31 10.97 6.36
CA ILE A 229 -0.01 10.32 6.31
C ILE A 229 -1.15 11.25 6.72
N CYS A 230 -0.87 12.22 7.59
CA CYS A 230 -1.85 13.24 8.00
C CYS A 230 -2.24 14.21 6.86
N ASP A 231 -1.44 14.28 5.78
CA ASP A 231 -1.78 15.08 4.60
C ASP A 231 -2.86 14.42 3.74
N ILE A 232 -3.15 13.13 3.99
CA ILE A 232 -4.25 12.41 3.33
C ILE A 232 -5.57 12.89 3.92
N LYS A 233 -6.32 13.65 3.11
CA LYS A 233 -7.65 14.12 3.50
C LYS A 233 -8.66 12.99 3.40
N LEU A 234 -9.42 12.78 4.48
CA LEU A 234 -10.50 11.78 4.58
C LEU A 234 -11.86 12.34 4.15
N GLU A 235 -11.92 13.63 3.85
CA GLU A 235 -13.12 14.37 3.42
C GLU A 235 -12.81 15.08 2.11
N SER A 236 -13.77 15.07 1.21
CA SER A 236 -13.78 15.85 -0.04
C SER A 236 -14.92 16.85 -0.01
#